data_5ec3cc0c818823ddef120eee09af920c
#
_entry.id   5ec3cc0c818823ddef120eee09af920c
#
_cell.length_a   1.000
_cell.length_b   1.000
_cell.length_c   1.000
_cell.angle_alpha   90.00
_cell.angle_beta   90.00
_cell.angle_gamma   90.00
#
_symmetry.space_group_name_H-M   'P 1'
#
loop_
_entity.id
_entity.type
_entity.pdbx_description
1 polymer ?
#
loop_
_entity_poly.entity_id
_entity_poly.type
_entity_poly.pdbx_seq_one_letter_code
_entity_poly.pdbx_strand_id
1 'polypeptide(L)' 'MSDIATNPLLGLLQEQALLDDLQLEEVNNEVTKSGKSAFQVIQDFGHLDKDSLLSAIANHMGAM' A
#
# COMPACT_ATOMS: atom_id res chain seq x y z
N MET A 1 1.99 -16.68 -7.40
CA MET A 1 2.93 -15.55 -7.33
C MET A 1 2.22 -14.31 -6.83
N SER A 2 2.77 -13.68 -5.84
CA SER A 2 2.11 -12.52 -5.25
C SER A 2 2.51 -11.24 -5.96
N ASP A 3 1.54 -10.51 -6.49
CA ASP A 3 1.79 -9.22 -7.11
C ASP A 3 2.15 -8.15 -6.07
N ILE A 4 1.85 -8.42 -4.81
CA ILE A 4 2.21 -7.50 -3.72
C ILE A 4 3.72 -7.28 -3.69
N ALA A 5 4.49 -8.33 -3.93
CA ALA A 5 5.94 -8.24 -3.90
C ALA A 5 6.50 -7.35 -5.02
N THR A 6 5.73 -7.14 -6.09
CA THR A 6 6.18 -6.32 -7.21
C THR A 6 5.70 -4.87 -7.12
N ASN A 7 4.83 -4.57 -6.16
CA ASN A 7 4.35 -3.21 -5.96
C ASN A 7 5.10 -2.60 -4.78
N PRO A 8 5.96 -1.59 -5.01
CA PRO A 8 6.80 -1.03 -3.93
C PRO A 8 6.00 -0.50 -2.75
N LEU A 9 4.88 0.15 -3.02
CA LEU A 9 4.08 0.71 -1.93
C LEU A 9 3.45 -0.39 -1.09
N LEU A 10 2.90 -1.41 -1.73
CA LEU A 10 2.27 -2.51 -0.98
C LEU A 10 3.32 -3.29 -0.19
N GLY A 11 4.49 -3.50 -0.75
CA GLY A 11 5.58 -4.13 -0.03
C GLY A 11 6.01 -3.33 1.18
N LEU A 12 6.05 -2.02 1.04
CA LEU A 12 6.38 -1.12 2.14
C LEU A 12 5.36 -1.21 3.26
N LEU A 13 4.08 -1.19 2.92
CA LEU A 13 3.03 -1.26 3.92
C LEU A 13 3.00 -2.60 4.63
N GLN A 14 3.30 -3.68 3.91
CA GLN A 14 3.41 -5.00 4.50
C GLN A 14 4.57 -5.05 5.48
N GLU A 15 5.71 -4.50 5.10
CA GLU A 15 6.91 -4.49 5.92
C GLU A 15 6.70 -3.72 7.21
N GLN A 16 5.97 -2.61 7.13
CA GLN A 16 5.69 -1.79 8.30
C GLN A 16 4.45 -2.25 9.07
N ALA A 17 3.81 -3.32 8.59
CA ALA A 17 2.62 -3.90 9.22
C ALA A 17 1.47 -2.90 9.36
N LEU A 18 1.36 -2.00 8.41
CA LEU A 18 0.27 -1.02 8.40
C LEU A 18 -1.03 -1.59 7.85
N LEU A 19 -0.91 -2.58 6.97
CA LEU A 19 -2.06 -3.31 6.44
C LEU A 19 -1.80 -4.80 6.63
N ASP A 20 -2.85 -5.57 6.88
CA ASP A 20 -2.71 -7.01 6.98
C ASP A 20 -2.74 -7.64 5.59
N ASP A 21 -2.49 -8.94 5.53
CA ASP A 21 -2.40 -9.65 4.25
C ASP A 21 -3.69 -9.54 3.45
N LEU A 22 -4.83 -9.62 4.11
CA LEU A 22 -6.12 -9.55 3.44
C LEU A 22 -6.34 -8.16 2.84
N GLN A 23 -6.01 -7.13 3.59
CA GLN A 23 -6.15 -5.76 3.11
C GLN A 23 -5.23 -5.49 1.93
N LEU A 24 -4.00 -5.99 2.00
CA LEU A 24 -3.05 -5.84 0.91
C LEU A 24 -3.55 -6.54 -0.35
N GLU A 25 -4.12 -7.72 -0.18
CA GLU A 25 -4.67 -8.47 -1.30
C GLU A 25 -5.83 -7.73 -1.95
N GLU A 26 -6.72 -7.17 -1.14
CA GLU A 26 -7.84 -6.39 -1.64
C GLU A 26 -7.37 -5.19 -2.45
N VAL A 27 -6.39 -4.48 -1.92
CA VAL A 27 -5.84 -3.31 -2.61
C VAL A 27 -5.19 -3.73 -3.92
N ASN A 28 -4.40 -4.81 -3.89
CA ASN A 28 -3.73 -5.28 -5.09
C ASN A 28 -4.73 -5.70 -6.16
N ASN A 29 -5.80 -6.37 -5.77
CA ASN A 29 -6.84 -6.77 -6.71
C ASN A 29 -7.48 -5.56 -7.35
N GLU A 30 -7.75 -4.53 -6.58
CA GLU A 30 -8.37 -3.33 -7.11
C GLU A 30 -7.41 -2.57 -8.03
N VAL A 31 -6.15 -2.50 -7.68
CA VAL A 31 -5.15 -1.88 -8.53
C VAL A 31 -5.12 -2.55 -9.91
N THR A 32 -5.11 -3.87 -9.92
CA THR A 32 -5.10 -4.63 -11.16
C THR A 32 -6.39 -4.43 -11.95
N LYS A 33 -7.51 -4.38 -11.23
CA LYS A 33 -8.83 -4.32 -11.86
C LYS A 33 -9.14 -2.92 -12.40
N SER A 34 -8.82 -1.89 -11.63
CA SER A 34 -9.22 -0.52 -11.98
C SER A 34 -8.14 0.25 -12.72
N GLY A 35 -6.89 -0.18 -12.60
CA GLY A 35 -5.76 0.56 -13.17
C GLY A 35 -5.33 1.76 -12.36
N LYS A 36 -5.91 1.96 -11.18
CA LYS A 36 -5.52 3.05 -10.29
C LYS A 36 -4.22 2.71 -9.56
N SER A 37 -3.55 3.73 -9.04
CA SER A 37 -2.37 3.49 -8.22
C SER A 37 -2.76 2.89 -6.88
N ALA A 38 -1.83 2.17 -6.25
CA ALA A 38 -2.08 1.62 -4.92
C ALA A 38 -2.37 2.72 -3.91
N PHE A 39 -1.69 3.85 -4.03
CA PHE A 39 -1.92 5.00 -3.16
C PHE A 39 -3.38 5.44 -3.23
N GLN A 40 -3.89 5.58 -4.45
CA GLN A 40 -5.26 6.02 -4.65
C GLN A 40 -6.26 4.99 -4.12
N VAL A 41 -6.02 3.72 -4.39
CA VAL A 41 -6.92 2.66 -3.94
C VAL A 41 -6.99 2.60 -2.42
N ILE A 42 -5.85 2.73 -1.75
CA ILE A 42 -5.81 2.70 -0.29
C ILE A 42 -6.63 3.86 0.29
N GLN A 43 -6.54 5.02 -0.32
CA GLN A 43 -7.33 6.17 0.12
C GLN A 43 -8.82 5.95 -0.13
N ASP A 44 -9.15 5.40 -1.30
CA ASP A 44 -10.54 5.12 -1.65
C ASP A 44 -11.17 4.11 -0.69
N PHE A 45 -10.40 3.11 -0.27
CA PHE A 45 -10.87 2.11 0.66
C PHE A 45 -10.94 2.62 2.10
N GLY A 46 -10.19 3.69 2.39
CA GLY A 46 -10.16 4.23 3.74
C GLY A 46 -9.34 3.44 4.72
N HIS A 47 -8.43 2.60 4.24
CA HIS A 47 -7.56 1.82 5.13
C HIS A 47 -6.58 2.71 5.87
N LEU A 48 -6.02 3.69 5.17
CA LEU A 48 -5.07 4.65 5.73
C LEU A 48 -5.40 6.03 5.18
N ASP A 49 -5.22 7.05 6.00
CA ASP A 49 -5.39 8.41 5.50
C ASP A 49 -4.11 8.85 4.78
N LYS A 50 -4.20 9.99 4.12
CA LYS A 50 -3.10 10.50 3.33
C LYS A 50 -1.85 10.74 4.18
N ASP A 51 -2.04 11.28 5.37
CA ASP A 51 -0.91 11.60 6.25
C ASP A 51 -0.18 10.32 6.68
N SER A 52 -0.94 9.27 6.99
CA SER A 52 -0.34 7.99 7.36
C SER A 52 0.47 7.39 6.23
N LEU A 53 -0.07 7.47 5.00
CA LEU A 53 0.64 6.97 3.84
C LEU A 53 1.91 7.76 3.58
N LEU A 54 1.83 9.07 3.65
CA LEU A 54 3.00 9.91 3.42
C LEU A 54 4.06 9.69 4.49
N SER A 55 3.64 9.49 5.74
CA SER A 55 4.57 9.19 6.83
C SER A 55 5.27 7.86 6.60
N ALA A 56 4.53 6.85 6.14
CA ALA A 56 5.12 5.55 5.86
C ALA A 56 6.18 5.64 4.77
N ILE A 57 5.88 6.38 3.72
CA ILE A 57 6.81 6.56 2.61
C ILE A 57 8.03 7.35 3.08
N ALA A 58 7.82 8.40 3.85
CA ALA A 58 8.91 9.21 4.37
C ALA A 58 9.82 8.41 5.28
N ASN A 59 9.24 7.57 6.14
CA ASN A 59 10.03 6.72 7.03
C ASN A 59 10.88 5.75 6.24
N HIS A 60 10.34 5.21 5.16
CA HIS A 60 11.07 4.27 4.33
C HIS A 60 12.24 4.96 3.62
N MET A 61 12.00 6.14 3.07
CA MET A 61 12.99 6.87 2.30
C MET A 61 13.99 7.58 3.17
N GLY A 62 13.56 8.03 4.33
CA GLY A 62 14.40 8.80 5.24
C GLY A 62 15.08 7.99 6.30
N ALA A 63 14.98 6.67 6.24
CA ALA A 63 15.60 5.80 7.22
C ALA A 63 17.09 5.69 6.92
N MET A 64 17.84 6.54 7.51
CA MET A 64 19.27 6.56 7.27
C MET A 64 20.04 6.41 8.53
#